data_8e0bc2105a004d05c02e23367701d76a
#
_entry.id   8e0bc2105a004d05c02e23367701d76a
#
_cell.length_a   1.000
_cell.length_b   1.000
_cell.length_c   1.000
_cell.angle_alpha   90.00
_cell.angle_beta   90.00
_cell.angle_gamma   90.00
#
_symmetry.space_group_name_H-M   'P 1'
#
loop_
_entity.id
_entity.type
_entity.pdbx_description
1 polymer ?
#
loop_
_entity_poly.entity_id
_entity_poly.type
_entity_poly.pdbx_seq_one_letter_code
_entity_poly.pdbx_strand_id
1 'polypeptide(L)'
;MQKRIYWNDGWKFKETYENQMRETAYQDDAWEDVRLPHTCKETPFHYFDESSYQMVCCYRKHFFAPEEWKDQTVIVTFEGIAHEAQVFLNGKRIGEHHCGYTAFSIDISKKLRIGAENVLTVRVDSRENLNIPPFGYVIDYMTYGGIYREAYVDLKNETYLADIFLHSEIPEGQKPDAKLISEIEIKNSGKTDEKKEFLIRQSIRELSLIHILTLPTN
;
A
#
# COMPACT_ATOMS: atom_id res chain seq x y z
N MET A 1 11.93 15.38 -7.00
CA MET A 1 12.37 14.01 -7.34
C MET A 1 11.45 13.05 -6.62
N GLN A 2 10.84 12.08 -7.31
CA GLN A 2 10.01 11.06 -6.64
C GLN A 2 10.94 10.04 -6.00
N LYS A 3 10.77 9.75 -4.70
CA LYS A 3 11.56 8.76 -3.97
C LYS A 3 10.63 7.78 -3.28
N ARG A 4 10.84 6.48 -3.49
CA ARG A 4 10.17 5.40 -2.75
C ARG A 4 11.07 4.88 -1.65
N ILE A 5 10.50 4.70 -0.47
CA ILE A 5 11.15 4.15 0.72
C ILE A 5 10.31 2.95 1.17
N TYR A 6 10.88 1.75 1.08
CA TYR A 6 10.20 0.55 1.58
C TYR A 6 10.14 0.58 3.10
N TRP A 7 8.96 0.30 3.62
CA TRP A 7 8.67 0.24 5.05
C TRP A 7 8.43 -1.20 5.52
N ASN A 8 9.20 -2.14 5.00
CA ASN A 8 9.06 -3.55 5.33
C ASN A 8 9.66 -3.91 6.71
N ASP A 9 10.69 -3.20 7.15
CA ASP A 9 11.40 -3.48 8.41
C ASP A 9 10.86 -2.66 9.59
N GLY A 10 11.14 -3.11 10.82
CA GLY A 10 10.88 -2.35 12.05
C GLY A 10 9.39 -2.21 12.37
N TRP A 11 8.63 -3.26 12.22
CA TRP A 11 7.25 -3.36 12.68
C TRP A 11 7.18 -4.12 13.99
N LYS A 12 6.28 -3.69 14.87
CA LYS A 12 5.83 -4.41 16.04
C LYS A 12 4.50 -5.06 15.76
N PHE A 13 4.33 -6.31 16.21
CA PHE A 13 3.13 -7.13 15.95
C PHE A 13 2.54 -7.69 17.23
N LYS A 14 1.21 -7.77 17.28
CA LYS A 14 0.46 -8.44 18.33
C LYS A 14 -0.78 -9.13 17.77
N GLU A 15 -1.01 -10.37 18.17
CA GLU A 15 -2.17 -11.20 17.73
C GLU A 15 -3.54 -10.69 18.21
N THR A 16 -3.59 -9.54 18.90
CA THR A 16 -4.81 -8.93 19.42
C THR A 16 -4.83 -7.43 19.12
N TYR A 17 -6.01 -6.84 19.15
CA TYR A 17 -6.17 -5.40 19.04
C TYR A 17 -7.09 -4.87 20.15
N GLU A 18 -6.65 -3.80 20.81
CA GLU A 18 -7.43 -2.96 21.70
C GLU A 18 -7.32 -1.50 21.30
N ASN A 19 -8.37 -0.70 21.51
CA ASN A 19 -8.40 0.69 21.04
C ASN A 19 -7.25 1.55 21.58
N GLN A 20 -6.75 1.27 22.78
CA GLN A 20 -5.62 1.98 23.37
C GLN A 20 -4.29 1.74 22.64
N MET A 21 -4.18 0.65 21.86
CA MET A 21 -2.96 0.31 21.11
C MET A 21 -2.67 1.29 19.98
N ARG A 22 -3.62 2.10 19.53
CA ARG A 22 -3.41 3.17 18.56
C ARG A 22 -2.73 4.41 19.14
N GLU A 23 -2.77 4.58 20.46
CA GLU A 23 -2.23 5.76 21.12
C GLU A 23 -0.70 5.78 21.08
N THR A 24 -0.10 6.98 20.93
CA THR A 24 1.35 7.12 20.81
C THR A 24 2.09 6.73 22.08
N ALA A 25 1.45 6.90 23.25
CA ALA A 25 2.02 6.56 24.55
C ALA A 25 1.89 5.08 24.92
N TYR A 26 1.22 4.28 24.11
CA TYR A 26 1.09 2.84 24.37
C TYR A 26 2.44 2.15 24.24
N GLN A 27 2.78 1.31 25.25
CA GLN A 27 4.06 0.59 25.31
C GLN A 27 3.95 -0.69 24.49
N ASP A 28 4.79 -0.81 23.49
CA ASP A 28 4.86 -1.96 22.57
C ASP A 28 6.23 -2.65 22.56
N ASP A 29 7.11 -2.35 23.53
CA ASP A 29 8.45 -2.93 23.63
C ASP A 29 8.44 -4.45 23.72
N ALA A 30 7.43 -5.01 24.38
CA ALA A 30 7.26 -6.46 24.54
C ALA A 30 6.55 -7.14 23.35
N TRP A 31 6.21 -6.39 22.31
CA TRP A 31 5.60 -6.97 21.11
C TRP A 31 6.65 -7.66 20.24
N GLU A 32 6.18 -8.56 19.40
CA GLU A 32 7.02 -9.24 18.43
C GLU A 32 7.57 -8.25 17.40
N ASP A 33 8.88 -8.34 17.12
CA ASP A 33 9.50 -7.63 16.01
C ASP A 33 9.30 -8.42 14.72
N VAL A 34 8.66 -7.81 13.74
CA VAL A 34 8.36 -8.46 12.47
C VAL A 34 8.81 -7.63 11.27
N ARG A 35 8.99 -8.33 10.15
CA ARG A 35 9.26 -7.75 8.84
C ARG A 35 8.13 -8.08 7.88
N LEU A 36 7.71 -7.10 7.05
CA LEU A 36 6.75 -7.34 5.98
C LEU A 36 7.43 -7.92 4.74
N PRO A 37 6.77 -8.77 3.95
CA PRO A 37 5.45 -9.37 4.18
C PRO A 37 5.39 -10.24 5.44
N HIS A 38 4.25 -10.21 6.16
CA HIS A 38 4.05 -10.96 7.40
C HIS A 38 2.63 -11.54 7.46
N THR A 39 2.51 -12.79 7.89
CA THR A 39 1.22 -13.41 8.18
C THR A 39 0.91 -13.34 9.68
N CYS A 40 -0.34 -13.05 10.04
CA CYS A 40 -0.75 -12.91 11.43
C CYS A 40 -0.65 -14.20 12.27
N LYS A 41 -0.51 -15.35 11.61
CA LYS A 41 -0.31 -16.65 12.24
C LYS A 41 0.47 -17.57 11.33
N GLU A 42 1.52 -18.19 11.85
CA GLU A 42 2.17 -19.30 11.18
C GLU A 42 1.27 -20.55 11.29
N THR A 43 1.06 -21.22 10.17
CA THR A 43 0.27 -22.44 10.12
C THR A 43 1.16 -23.65 9.85
N PRO A 44 0.86 -24.80 10.46
CA PRO A 44 1.57 -26.03 10.15
C PRO A 44 1.45 -26.39 8.66
N PHE A 45 2.46 -27.04 8.12
CA PHE A 45 2.48 -27.45 6.71
C PHE A 45 1.34 -28.43 6.35
N HIS A 46 0.90 -29.21 7.33
CA HIS A 46 -0.21 -30.17 7.21
C HIS A 46 -1.16 -29.99 8.37
N TYR A 47 -2.45 -30.14 8.13
CA TYR A 47 -3.51 -30.19 9.13
C TYR A 47 -3.55 -28.99 10.07
N PHE A 48 -4.09 -27.90 9.60
CA PHE A 48 -4.37 -26.72 10.41
C PHE A 48 -5.87 -26.40 10.40
N ASP A 49 -6.31 -25.75 11.46
CA ASP A 49 -7.64 -25.19 11.54
C ASP A 49 -7.62 -23.77 10.97
N GLU A 50 -8.44 -23.49 9.98
CA GLU A 50 -8.54 -22.18 9.32
C GLU A 50 -8.91 -21.07 10.30
N SER A 51 -9.64 -21.38 11.38
CA SER A 51 -9.96 -20.43 12.43
C SER A 51 -8.71 -19.85 13.13
N SER A 52 -7.56 -20.52 13.02
CA SER A 52 -6.31 -20.11 13.68
C SER A 52 -5.78 -18.76 13.22
N TYR A 53 -6.02 -18.37 11.98
CA TYR A 53 -5.61 -17.06 11.44
C TYR A 53 -6.76 -16.05 11.34
N GLN A 54 -7.99 -16.43 11.72
CA GLN A 54 -9.14 -15.52 11.76
C GLN A 54 -9.15 -14.73 13.07
N MET A 55 -8.49 -13.61 13.07
CA MET A 55 -8.32 -12.77 14.25
C MET A 55 -8.36 -11.28 13.94
N VAL A 56 -8.40 -10.46 14.98
CA VAL A 56 -8.13 -9.03 14.89
C VAL A 56 -6.78 -8.77 15.53
N CYS A 57 -5.79 -8.43 14.72
CA CYS A 57 -4.42 -8.20 15.16
C CYS A 57 -3.99 -6.73 14.96
N CYS A 58 -2.83 -6.40 15.50
CA CYS A 58 -2.27 -5.05 15.47
C CYS A 58 -0.84 -5.05 14.99
N TYR A 59 -0.54 -4.14 14.06
CA TYR A 59 0.82 -3.78 13.66
C TYR A 59 1.09 -2.34 14.06
N ARG A 60 2.30 -2.07 14.54
CA ARG A 60 2.77 -0.72 14.85
C ARG A 60 4.14 -0.47 14.25
N LYS A 61 4.34 0.74 13.74
CA LYS A 61 5.64 1.18 13.22
C LYS A 61 5.98 2.54 13.78
N HIS A 62 7.12 2.62 14.47
CA HIS A 62 7.72 3.87 14.89
C HIS A 62 8.64 4.39 13.78
N PHE A 63 8.57 5.68 13.50
CA PHE A 63 9.41 6.30 12.49
C PHE A 63 9.60 7.78 12.74
N PHE A 64 10.78 8.27 12.40
CA PHE A 64 11.09 9.70 12.42
C PHE A 64 10.72 10.32 11.07
N ALA A 65 9.97 11.44 11.07
CA ALA A 65 9.66 12.20 9.87
C ALA A 65 10.65 13.39 9.76
N PRO A 66 11.65 13.34 8.87
CA PRO A 66 12.67 14.37 8.79
C PRO A 66 12.13 15.68 8.20
N GLU A 67 12.82 16.79 8.45
CA GLU A 67 12.42 18.14 8.00
C GLU A 67 12.24 18.24 6.48
N GLU A 68 12.98 17.44 5.71
CA GLU A 68 12.87 17.41 4.24
C GLU A 68 11.50 16.97 3.74
N TRP A 69 10.69 16.33 4.59
CA TRP A 69 9.34 15.89 4.22
C TRP A 69 8.27 16.99 4.31
N LYS A 70 8.62 18.15 4.91
CA LYS A 70 7.69 19.23 5.23
C LYS A 70 6.90 19.75 4.03
N ASP A 71 7.57 19.89 2.89
CA ASP A 71 6.99 20.46 1.66
C ASP A 71 6.77 19.39 0.58
N GLN A 72 6.74 18.11 0.99
CA GLN A 72 6.50 16.99 0.11
C GLN A 72 5.10 16.39 0.35
N THR A 73 4.60 15.76 -0.69
CA THR A 73 3.45 14.86 -0.54
C THR A 73 3.96 13.49 -0.12
N VAL A 74 3.57 13.06 1.06
CA VAL A 74 4.00 11.80 1.69
C VAL A 74 2.84 10.81 1.65
N ILE A 75 2.97 9.76 0.85
CA ILE A 75 1.92 8.77 0.63
C ILE A 75 2.40 7.42 1.13
N VAL A 76 1.70 6.85 2.11
CA VAL A 76 1.89 5.47 2.56
C VAL A 76 1.03 4.57 1.70
N THR A 77 1.62 3.50 1.16
CA THR A 77 0.93 2.47 0.38
C THR A 77 1.15 1.11 1.01
N PHE A 78 0.07 0.34 1.13
CA PHE A 78 0.07 -1.08 1.44
C PHE A 78 -0.38 -1.84 0.20
N GLU A 79 0.42 -2.80 -0.25
CA GLU A 79 0.10 -3.59 -1.45
C GLU A 79 -0.94 -4.68 -1.20
N GLY A 80 -1.14 -5.07 0.06
CA GLY A 80 -2.19 -6.00 0.47
C GLY A 80 -2.22 -6.25 1.96
N ILE A 81 -3.40 -6.11 2.54
CA ILE A 81 -3.69 -6.42 3.95
C ILE A 81 -4.96 -7.27 3.98
N ALA A 82 -4.86 -8.47 4.47
CA ALA A 82 -6.00 -9.39 4.48
C ALA A 82 -6.68 -9.39 5.87
N HIS A 83 -7.98 -9.04 5.95
CA HIS A 83 -8.91 -8.70 4.84
C HIS A 83 -9.35 -7.25 4.94
N GLU A 84 -9.50 -6.73 6.16
CA GLU A 84 -9.90 -5.36 6.47
C GLU A 84 -8.80 -4.65 7.28
N ALA A 85 -8.52 -3.43 6.92
CA ALA A 85 -7.54 -2.60 7.59
C ALA A 85 -8.12 -1.28 8.07
N GLN A 86 -7.78 -0.88 9.29
CA GLN A 86 -7.95 0.48 9.79
C GLN A 86 -6.58 1.05 10.14
N VAL A 87 -6.24 2.18 9.56
CA VAL A 87 -4.92 2.80 9.70
C VAL A 87 -5.01 4.06 10.55
N PHE A 88 -4.13 4.15 11.53
CA PHE A 88 -4.05 5.28 12.46
C PHE A 88 -2.64 5.89 12.42
N LEU A 89 -2.56 7.20 12.44
CA LEU A 89 -1.31 7.93 12.61
C LEU A 89 -1.40 8.79 13.87
N ASN A 90 -0.47 8.57 14.80
CA ASN A 90 -0.42 9.28 16.08
C ASN A 90 -1.76 9.25 16.86
N GLY A 91 -2.41 8.08 16.89
CA GLY A 91 -3.68 7.82 17.55
C GLY A 91 -4.93 8.21 16.75
N LYS A 92 -4.79 8.97 15.65
CA LYS A 92 -5.91 9.43 14.83
C LYS A 92 -6.11 8.52 13.62
N ARG A 93 -7.35 8.09 13.37
CA ARG A 93 -7.68 7.33 12.17
C ARG A 93 -7.44 8.17 10.92
N ILE A 94 -6.74 7.61 9.95
CA ILE A 94 -6.35 8.28 8.72
C ILE A 94 -6.91 7.61 7.46
N GLY A 95 -7.31 6.34 7.56
CA GLY A 95 -7.89 5.59 6.45
C GLY A 95 -8.36 4.21 6.87
N GLU A 96 -9.05 3.56 5.94
CA GLU A 96 -9.49 2.17 6.03
C GLU A 96 -9.55 1.55 4.65
N HIS A 97 -9.49 0.22 4.60
CA HIS A 97 -9.60 -0.56 3.38
C HIS A 97 -10.31 -1.89 3.63
N HIS A 98 -11.18 -2.32 2.70
CA HIS A 98 -12.06 -3.48 2.87
C HIS A 98 -11.89 -4.49 1.73
N CYS A 99 -10.65 -4.78 1.34
CA CYS A 99 -10.34 -5.80 0.36
C CYS A 99 -8.92 -6.34 0.59
N GLY A 100 -8.81 -7.65 0.83
CA GLY A 100 -7.53 -8.28 1.10
C GLY A 100 -6.55 -8.30 -0.08
N TYR A 101 -7.04 -8.11 -1.32
CA TYR A 101 -6.24 -8.37 -2.53
C TYR A 101 -5.80 -7.12 -3.28
N THR A 102 -6.31 -5.96 -2.93
CA THR A 102 -6.00 -4.70 -3.62
C THR A 102 -5.09 -3.80 -2.79
N ALA A 103 -4.18 -3.11 -3.47
CA ALA A 103 -3.38 -2.07 -2.86
C ALA A 103 -4.21 -0.83 -2.54
N PHE A 104 -3.84 -0.12 -1.50
CA PHE A 104 -4.41 1.18 -1.16
C PHE A 104 -3.36 2.14 -0.64
N SER A 105 -3.61 3.42 -0.84
CA SER A 105 -2.68 4.50 -0.49
C SER A 105 -3.37 5.57 0.34
N ILE A 106 -2.64 6.13 1.30
CA ILE A 106 -3.12 7.18 2.20
C ILE A 106 -2.13 8.35 2.18
N ASP A 107 -2.59 9.54 1.87
CA ASP A 107 -1.80 10.77 2.03
C ASP A 107 -1.74 11.15 3.52
N ILE A 108 -0.52 11.11 4.07
CA ILE A 108 -0.25 11.42 5.47
C ILE A 108 0.43 12.79 5.67
N SER A 109 0.73 13.53 4.59
CA SER A 109 1.52 14.75 4.60
C SER A 109 1.10 15.75 5.68
N LYS A 110 -0.21 16.05 5.75
CA LYS A 110 -0.77 17.04 6.68
C LYS A 110 -0.96 16.53 8.12
N LYS A 111 -0.67 15.25 8.37
CA LYS A 111 -0.90 14.58 9.66
C LYS A 111 0.39 14.19 10.35
N LEU A 112 1.53 14.32 9.65
CA LEU A 112 2.87 14.07 10.19
C LEU A 112 3.28 15.13 11.21
N ARG A 113 3.98 14.68 12.22
CA ARG A 113 4.80 15.52 13.11
C ARG A 113 6.19 15.59 12.49
N ILE A 114 6.46 16.66 11.73
CA ILE A 114 7.74 16.86 11.07
C ILE A 114 8.82 17.17 12.12
N GLY A 115 10.03 16.68 11.93
CA GLY A 115 11.15 16.79 12.89
C GLY A 115 10.95 15.97 14.17
N ALA A 116 10.02 15.00 14.17
CA ALA A 116 9.68 14.24 15.37
C ALA A 116 9.33 12.77 15.05
N GLU A 117 9.26 11.98 16.11
CA GLU A 117 8.76 10.61 16.06
C GLU A 117 7.26 10.56 15.80
N ASN A 118 6.87 9.63 14.96
CA ASN A 118 5.50 9.30 14.62
C ASN A 118 5.24 7.81 14.82
N VAL A 119 3.98 7.46 15.08
CA VAL A 119 3.55 6.07 15.21
C VAL A 119 2.43 5.80 14.24
N LEU A 120 2.67 4.86 13.32
CA LEU A 120 1.65 4.30 12.44
C LEU A 120 1.14 3.01 13.06
N THR A 121 -0.17 2.90 13.27
CA THR A 121 -0.83 1.72 13.79
C THR A 121 -1.81 1.20 12.76
N VAL A 122 -1.78 -0.10 12.51
CA VAL A 122 -2.69 -0.79 11.59
C VAL A 122 -3.44 -1.87 12.37
N ARG A 123 -4.75 -1.69 12.53
CA ARG A 123 -5.66 -2.75 12.95
C ARG A 123 -5.99 -3.58 11.73
N VAL A 124 -5.74 -4.87 11.80
CA VAL A 124 -6.05 -5.82 10.74
C VAL A 124 -7.10 -6.80 11.23
N ASP A 125 -8.18 -6.94 10.49
CA ASP A 125 -9.23 -7.93 10.75
C ASP A 125 -9.16 -8.97 9.63
N SER A 126 -8.66 -10.15 9.97
CA SER A 126 -8.48 -11.28 9.03
C SER A 126 -9.63 -12.29 9.09
N ARG A 127 -10.69 -11.99 9.83
CA ARG A 127 -11.85 -12.86 9.90
C ARG A 127 -12.63 -12.83 8.59
N GLU A 128 -13.11 -13.98 8.18
CA GLU A 128 -13.98 -14.08 7.02
C GLU A 128 -15.29 -13.32 7.24
N ASN A 129 -15.73 -12.66 6.18
CA ASN A 129 -16.92 -11.82 6.19
C ASN A 129 -17.70 -12.01 4.89
N LEU A 130 -19.02 -12.07 4.98
CA LEU A 130 -19.89 -12.22 3.81
C LEU A 130 -19.90 -11.00 2.87
N ASN A 131 -19.44 -9.85 3.35
CA ASN A 131 -19.46 -8.58 2.61
C ASN A 131 -18.08 -8.17 2.06
N ILE A 132 -17.03 -8.92 2.35
CA ILE A 132 -15.64 -8.61 1.97
C ILE A 132 -15.03 -9.84 1.30
N PRO A 133 -14.42 -9.71 0.11
CA PRO A 133 -13.72 -10.83 -0.53
C PRO A 133 -12.55 -11.34 0.34
N PRO A 134 -12.37 -12.66 0.42
CA PRO A 134 -13.20 -13.72 -0.16
C PRO A 134 -14.52 -13.87 0.61
N PHE A 135 -15.62 -13.99 -0.13
CA PHE A 135 -16.96 -14.03 0.47
C PHE A 135 -17.24 -15.39 1.13
N GLY A 136 -16.83 -15.58 2.38
CA GLY A 136 -17.16 -16.75 3.19
C GLY A 136 -16.69 -18.07 2.60
N TYR A 137 -17.06 -19.17 3.20
CA TYR A 137 -16.65 -20.57 3.05
C TYR A 137 -16.76 -21.23 1.65
N VAL A 138 -16.78 -20.45 0.56
CA VAL A 138 -16.98 -20.96 -0.80
C VAL A 138 -15.68 -21.16 -1.58
N ILE A 139 -14.56 -20.75 -1.00
CA ILE A 139 -13.24 -20.81 -1.63
C ILE A 139 -12.48 -22.04 -1.14
N ASP A 140 -11.70 -22.64 -2.04
CA ASP A 140 -10.90 -23.83 -1.80
C ASP A 140 -9.40 -23.51 -1.65
N TYR A 141 -9.06 -22.29 -1.27
CA TYR A 141 -7.68 -21.86 -0.99
C TYR A 141 -7.60 -21.13 0.35
N MET A 142 -6.43 -21.18 0.95
CA MET A 142 -6.15 -20.57 2.24
C MET A 142 -6.08 -19.04 2.14
N THR A 143 -6.85 -18.35 2.97
CA THR A 143 -6.87 -16.90 3.07
C THR A 143 -6.00 -16.44 4.23
N TYR A 144 -4.74 -16.22 4.00
CA TYR A 144 -3.84 -15.71 5.04
C TYR A 144 -4.30 -14.36 5.58
N GLY A 145 -4.12 -14.13 6.88
CA GLY A 145 -4.34 -12.83 7.51
C GLY A 145 -3.04 -12.04 7.66
N GLY A 146 -3.16 -10.75 7.87
CA GLY A 146 -2.01 -9.88 8.15
C GLY A 146 -1.62 -8.94 7.00
N ILE A 147 -0.49 -8.25 7.15
CA ILE A 147 0.11 -7.42 6.10
C ILE A 147 1.01 -8.33 5.24
N TYR A 148 0.40 -9.06 4.33
CA TYR A 148 1.06 -10.14 3.59
C TYR A 148 1.76 -9.70 2.29
N ARG A 149 1.73 -8.40 1.99
CA ARG A 149 2.50 -7.77 0.92
C ARG A 149 3.30 -6.59 1.45
N GLU A 150 4.10 -5.98 0.59
CA GLU A 150 4.97 -4.89 0.95
C GLU A 150 4.22 -3.61 1.36
N ALA A 151 4.87 -2.81 2.20
CA ALA A 151 4.48 -1.44 2.47
C ALA A 151 5.60 -0.48 2.10
N TYR A 152 5.24 0.70 1.62
CA TYR A 152 6.21 1.73 1.27
C TYR A 152 5.65 3.15 1.41
N VAL A 153 6.56 4.10 1.47
CA VAL A 153 6.26 5.53 1.40
C VAL A 153 6.78 6.09 0.10
N ASP A 154 5.93 6.77 -0.65
CA ASP A 154 6.31 7.59 -1.78
C ASP A 154 6.39 9.06 -1.34
N LEU A 155 7.58 9.64 -1.52
CA LEU A 155 7.81 11.08 -1.38
C LEU A 155 7.66 11.71 -2.76
N LYS A 156 6.66 12.57 -2.91
CA LYS A 156 6.33 13.24 -4.18
C LYS A 156 6.43 14.76 -4.01
N ASN A 157 6.71 15.45 -5.10
CA ASN A 157 6.63 16.90 -5.11
C ASN A 157 5.20 17.37 -4.87
N GLU A 158 4.99 18.62 -4.55
CA GLU A 158 3.68 19.26 -4.40
C GLU A 158 2.76 18.96 -5.61
N THR A 159 3.33 19.04 -6.82
CA THR A 159 2.63 18.64 -8.04
C THR A 159 3.26 17.37 -8.60
N TYR A 160 2.44 16.36 -8.85
CA TYR A 160 2.89 15.05 -9.32
C TYR A 160 1.87 14.36 -10.21
N LEU A 161 2.36 13.42 -11.02
CA LEU A 161 1.51 12.47 -11.74
C LEU A 161 0.91 11.48 -10.73
N ALA A 162 -0.40 11.52 -10.57
CA ALA A 162 -1.11 10.69 -9.61
C ALA A 162 -1.47 9.35 -10.22
N ASP A 163 -1.94 9.36 -11.47
CA ASP A 163 -2.31 8.16 -12.19
C ASP A 163 -2.06 8.32 -13.69
N ILE A 164 -1.83 7.19 -14.37
CA ILE A 164 -1.69 7.10 -15.82
C ILE A 164 -2.43 5.84 -16.26
N PHE A 165 -3.52 6.02 -16.99
CA PHE A 165 -4.23 4.91 -17.62
C PHE A 165 -3.95 4.90 -19.12
N LEU A 166 -3.41 3.78 -19.61
CA LEU A 166 -3.06 3.57 -21.02
C LEU A 166 -3.89 2.44 -21.59
N HIS A 167 -4.55 2.68 -22.71
CA HIS A 167 -5.22 1.63 -23.46
C HIS A 167 -5.10 1.86 -24.95
N SER A 168 -5.26 0.80 -25.74
CA SER A 168 -5.21 0.85 -27.19
C SER A 168 -6.55 0.48 -27.81
N GLU A 169 -6.96 1.22 -28.83
CA GLU A 169 -8.05 0.86 -29.71
C GLU A 169 -7.45 0.33 -31.03
N ILE A 170 -7.79 -0.89 -31.39
CA ILE A 170 -7.38 -1.53 -32.62
C ILE A 170 -8.62 -1.66 -33.49
N PRO A 171 -8.76 -0.87 -34.61
CA PRO A 171 -9.90 -0.97 -35.47
C PRO A 171 -9.91 -2.31 -36.23
N GLU A 172 -11.09 -2.84 -36.47
CA GLU A 172 -11.26 -4.04 -37.29
C GLU A 172 -10.91 -3.70 -38.76
N GLY A 173 -9.93 -4.41 -39.33
CA GLY A 173 -9.53 -4.21 -40.73
C GLY A 173 -8.16 -4.78 -41.08
N GLN A 174 -7.79 -4.68 -42.37
CA GLN A 174 -6.55 -5.28 -42.91
C GLN A 174 -5.26 -4.52 -42.59
N LYS A 175 -5.30 -3.35 -42.00
CA LYS A 175 -4.12 -2.60 -41.54
C LYS A 175 -4.27 -2.32 -40.04
N PRO A 176 -3.32 -2.71 -39.24
CA PRO A 176 -3.35 -2.48 -37.79
C PRO A 176 -2.92 -1.05 -37.47
N ASP A 177 -3.75 -0.06 -37.78
CA ASP A 177 -3.59 1.26 -37.21
C ASP A 177 -4.13 1.20 -35.78
N ALA A 178 -3.26 1.23 -34.81
CA ALA A 178 -3.63 1.27 -33.40
C ALA A 178 -3.65 2.72 -32.90
N LYS A 179 -4.71 3.08 -32.18
CA LYS A 179 -4.77 4.36 -31.47
C LYS A 179 -4.41 4.11 -30.01
N LEU A 180 -3.35 4.74 -29.53
CA LEU A 180 -3.01 4.74 -28.11
C LEU A 180 -3.70 5.91 -27.42
N ILE A 181 -4.48 5.61 -26.38
CA ILE A 181 -5.16 6.58 -25.54
C ILE A 181 -4.45 6.61 -24.19
N SER A 182 -4.13 7.80 -23.71
CA SER A 182 -3.49 8.04 -22.44
C SER A 182 -4.31 9.02 -21.62
N GLU A 183 -4.83 8.57 -20.49
CA GLU A 183 -5.49 9.39 -19.50
C GLU A 183 -4.51 9.63 -18.35
N ILE A 184 -4.27 10.91 -18.03
CA ILE A 184 -3.23 11.30 -17.07
C ILE A 184 -3.88 12.15 -15.99
N GLU A 185 -3.77 11.71 -14.72
CA GLU A 185 -4.18 12.49 -13.57
C GLU A 185 -2.97 13.22 -12.96
N ILE A 186 -3.07 14.54 -12.83
CA ILE A 186 -2.10 15.38 -12.13
C ILE A 186 -2.74 15.88 -10.85
N LYS A 187 -2.08 15.64 -9.71
CA LYS A 187 -2.47 16.21 -8.42
C LYS A 187 -1.53 17.34 -8.00
N ASN A 188 -2.12 18.41 -7.47
CA ASN A 188 -1.41 19.50 -6.83
C ASN A 188 -1.88 19.60 -5.38
N SER A 189 -1.01 19.30 -4.42
CA SER A 189 -1.29 19.39 -2.99
C SER A 189 -1.00 20.79 -2.43
N GLY A 190 -0.53 21.71 -3.25
CA GLY A 190 -0.15 23.06 -2.89
C GLY A 190 -1.29 23.94 -2.42
N LYS A 191 -0.94 24.94 -1.63
CA LYS A 191 -1.89 25.86 -0.99
C LYS A 191 -2.33 27.04 -1.88
N THR A 192 -1.79 27.15 -3.10
CA THR A 192 -2.03 28.29 -3.97
C THR A 192 -3.00 27.94 -5.10
N ASP A 193 -4.01 28.77 -5.29
CA ASP A 193 -4.93 28.75 -6.45
C ASP A 193 -4.26 29.26 -7.74
N GLU A 194 -2.95 29.36 -7.78
CA GLU A 194 -2.21 29.79 -8.97
C GLU A 194 -2.38 28.79 -10.09
N LYS A 195 -2.81 29.26 -11.25
CA LYS A 195 -2.80 28.47 -12.47
C LYS A 195 -1.35 28.16 -12.85
N LYS A 196 -0.99 26.87 -12.76
CA LYS A 196 0.32 26.38 -13.21
C LYS A 196 0.15 25.71 -14.56
N GLU A 197 1.00 26.07 -15.51
CA GLU A 197 1.08 25.36 -16.79
C GLU A 197 2.04 24.19 -16.67
N PHE A 198 1.67 23.05 -17.22
CA PHE A 198 2.47 21.82 -17.22
C PHE A 198 2.68 21.34 -18.64
N LEU A 199 3.91 20.93 -18.92
CA LEU A 199 4.24 20.23 -20.15
C LEU A 199 4.30 18.71 -19.87
N ILE A 200 3.39 17.96 -20.47
CA ILE A 200 3.40 16.50 -20.43
C ILE A 200 4.09 15.99 -21.70
N ARG A 201 5.16 15.22 -21.52
CA ARG A 201 5.86 14.55 -22.62
C ARG A 201 5.63 13.07 -22.55
N GLN A 202 5.04 12.50 -23.61
CA GLN A 202 4.91 11.07 -23.81
C GLN A 202 5.84 10.63 -24.93
N SER A 203 6.39 9.41 -24.84
CA SER A 203 7.18 8.81 -25.91
C SER A 203 6.81 7.35 -26.05
N ILE A 204 6.62 6.93 -27.31
CA ILE A 204 6.43 5.53 -27.67
C ILE A 204 7.77 5.06 -28.23
N ARG A 205 8.24 3.90 -27.78
CA ARG A 205 9.47 3.26 -28.28
C ARG A 205 9.12 1.86 -28.73
N GLU A 206 9.66 1.50 -29.87
CA GLU A 206 9.63 0.12 -30.34
C GLU A 206 10.55 -0.75 -29.47
N LEU A 207 10.01 -1.86 -28.98
CA LEU A 207 10.82 -2.87 -28.27
C LEU A 207 11.33 -3.87 -29.29
N SER A 208 12.64 -3.91 -29.53
CA SER A 208 13.24 -4.87 -30.44
C SER A 208 13.03 -6.30 -29.93
N LEU A 209 12.48 -7.18 -30.78
CA LEU A 209 12.30 -8.61 -30.48
C LEU A 209 13.62 -9.33 -30.21
N ILE A 210 14.77 -8.83 -30.69
CA ILE A 210 16.11 -9.38 -30.43
C ILE A 210 16.44 -9.39 -28.92
N HIS A 211 15.96 -8.42 -28.15
CA HIS A 211 16.20 -8.37 -26.71
C HIS A 211 15.40 -9.43 -25.93
N ILE A 212 14.33 -9.96 -26.50
CA ILE A 212 13.51 -11.02 -25.91
C ILE A 212 14.13 -12.40 -26.15
N LEU A 213 14.85 -12.56 -27.29
CA LEU A 213 15.48 -13.82 -27.69
C LEU A 213 16.86 -14.06 -27.06
N THR A 214 17.44 -13.07 -26.38
CA THR A 214 18.76 -13.18 -25.73
C THR A 214 18.69 -13.45 -24.23
N LEU A 215 17.54 -13.85 -23.69
CA LEU A 215 17.50 -14.39 -22.33
C LEU A 215 18.27 -15.71 -22.30
N PRO A 216 19.32 -15.85 -21.49
CA PRO A 216 20.06 -17.10 -21.41
C PRO A 216 19.12 -18.19 -20.89
N THR A 217 18.93 -19.22 -21.70
CA THR A 217 18.37 -20.49 -21.24
C THR A 217 19.43 -21.16 -20.39
N ASN A 218 19.35 -21.03 -19.08
CA ASN A 218 20.04 -21.87 -18.12
C ASN A 218 19.22 -23.10 -17.82
#